data_3927a773960757fb844ad44abb2b3c3a
#
_entry.id   3927a773960757fb844ad44abb2b3c3a
#
_cell.length_a   1.000
_cell.length_b   1.000
_cell.length_c   1.000
_cell.angle_alpha   90.00
_cell.angle_beta   90.00
_cell.angle_gamma   90.00
#
_symmetry.space_group_name_H-M   'P 1'
#
loop_
_entity.id
_entity.type
_entity.pdbx_description
1 polymer ?
#
loop_
_entity_poly.entity_id
_entity_poly.type
_entity_poly.pdbx_seq_one_letter_code
_entity_poly.pdbx_strand_id
1 'polypeptide(L)'
;GALVRQSLGGDVRSVLVEFDVNGSLAESYHGHGSDIGFVSGLLDIDLTDPRVPDACAIAEREGVEVAFSILDYGASHPNNYRIAATGGDGLTLHWEAVSVGGGMVEMQRFEGFPVSIDGGYHEYLLLIDAHAAPLEQAAASVKAVASSDELRAESDGARLLINLKRAS
;
A
#
# COMPACT_ATOMS: atom_id res chain seq x y z
N GLY A 1 -1.60 4.17 -5.75
CA GLY A 1 -1.64 5.50 -5.15
C GLY A 1 -2.76 5.62 -4.12
N ALA A 2 -4.02 5.41 -4.52
CA ALA A 2 -5.18 5.61 -3.65
C ALA A 2 -5.12 4.82 -2.33
N LEU A 3 -4.75 3.53 -2.36
CA LEU A 3 -4.60 2.71 -1.15
C LEU A 3 -3.51 3.26 -0.22
N VAL A 4 -2.38 3.72 -0.77
CA VAL A 4 -1.30 4.34 -0.01
C VAL A 4 -1.80 5.61 0.67
N ARG A 5 -2.48 6.49 -0.06
CA ARG A 5 -3.09 7.70 0.48
C ARG A 5 -4.08 7.41 1.61
N GLN A 6 -4.97 6.43 1.41
CA GLN A 6 -5.94 6.03 2.43
C GLN A 6 -5.28 5.52 3.70
N SER A 7 -4.21 4.70 3.57
CA SER A 7 -3.48 4.15 4.72
C SER A 7 -2.77 5.24 5.54
N LEU A 8 -2.44 6.38 4.93
CA LEU A 8 -1.83 7.55 5.58
C LEU A 8 -2.84 8.64 5.95
N GLY A 9 -4.14 8.30 5.98
CA GLY A 9 -5.17 9.27 6.38
C GLY A 9 -5.34 10.45 5.42
N GLY A 10 -4.80 10.36 4.21
CA GLY A 10 -4.89 11.40 3.17
C GLY A 10 -3.75 12.41 3.16
N ASP A 11 -2.92 12.49 4.18
CA ASP A 11 -1.78 13.41 4.26
C ASP A 11 -0.48 12.69 3.87
N VAL A 12 -0.14 12.72 2.58
CA VAL A 12 1.06 12.11 2.02
C VAL A 12 2.15 13.17 1.84
N ARG A 13 3.36 12.90 2.33
CA ARG A 13 4.54 13.79 2.20
C ARG A 13 5.55 13.27 1.22
N SER A 14 5.89 12.00 1.31
CA SER A 14 6.85 11.41 0.39
C SER A 14 6.51 9.96 0.07
N VAL A 15 6.82 9.53 -1.14
CA VAL A 15 6.63 8.16 -1.60
C VAL A 15 7.81 7.72 -2.44
N LEU A 16 8.36 6.57 -2.11
CA LEU A 16 9.31 5.84 -2.95
C LEU A 16 8.61 4.59 -3.50
N VAL A 17 8.59 4.46 -4.81
CA VAL A 17 8.10 3.27 -5.52
C VAL A 17 9.28 2.58 -6.17
N GLU A 18 9.49 1.32 -5.85
CA GLU A 18 10.57 0.52 -6.38
C GLU A 18 10.03 -0.63 -7.24
N PHE A 19 10.65 -0.84 -8.39
CA PHE A 19 10.38 -1.96 -9.29
C PHE A 19 11.58 -2.89 -9.33
N ASP A 20 11.32 -4.19 -9.36
CA ASP A 20 12.40 -5.17 -9.55
C ASP A 20 12.96 -5.07 -10.96
N VAL A 21 14.29 -5.04 -11.09
CA VAL A 21 14.99 -4.92 -12.38
C VAL A 21 14.65 -6.06 -13.35
N ASN A 22 14.30 -7.23 -12.82
CA ASN A 22 13.91 -8.40 -13.62
C ASN A 22 12.38 -8.41 -13.90
N GLY A 23 11.64 -7.43 -13.38
CA GLY A 23 10.21 -7.28 -13.58
C GLY A 23 9.88 -6.50 -14.85
N SER A 24 8.70 -6.74 -15.43
CA SER A 24 8.26 -6.04 -16.65
C SER A 24 8.00 -4.55 -16.42
N LEU A 25 7.69 -4.13 -15.20
CA LEU A 25 7.45 -2.73 -14.88
C LEU A 25 8.73 -1.88 -14.90
N ALA A 26 9.90 -2.47 -14.62
CA ALA A 26 11.16 -1.75 -14.63
C ALA A 26 11.41 -0.99 -15.94
N GLU A 27 11.08 -1.60 -17.09
CA GLU A 27 11.25 -0.98 -18.40
C GLU A 27 10.02 -0.21 -18.88
N SER A 28 8.84 -0.47 -18.33
CA SER A 28 7.58 -0.04 -18.94
C SER A 28 6.71 0.90 -18.10
N TYR A 29 7.00 1.08 -16.79
CA TYR A 29 6.14 1.83 -15.87
C TYR A 29 5.82 3.25 -16.36
N HIS A 30 6.81 3.93 -16.92
CA HIS A 30 6.64 5.27 -17.47
C HIS A 30 5.87 5.25 -18.80
N GLY A 31 6.25 4.36 -19.72
CA GLY A 31 5.61 4.25 -21.03
C GLY A 31 4.13 3.84 -20.99
N HIS A 32 3.73 3.13 -19.95
CA HIS A 32 2.33 2.73 -19.71
C HIS A 32 1.56 3.73 -18.83
N GLY A 33 2.19 4.81 -18.36
CA GLY A 33 1.56 5.78 -17.47
C GLY A 33 1.28 5.25 -16.06
N SER A 34 1.97 4.20 -15.63
CA SER A 34 1.80 3.65 -14.27
C SER A 34 2.24 4.65 -13.19
N ASP A 35 3.26 5.44 -13.47
CA ASP A 35 3.72 6.56 -12.64
C ASP A 35 2.64 7.65 -12.50
N ILE A 36 2.09 8.11 -13.61
CA ILE A 36 1.04 9.14 -13.65
C ILE A 36 -0.22 8.64 -12.93
N GLY A 37 -0.65 7.41 -13.22
CA GLY A 37 -1.81 6.80 -12.56
C GLY A 37 -1.60 6.58 -11.06
N PHE A 38 -0.39 6.21 -10.64
CA PHE A 38 -0.03 6.08 -9.23
C PHE A 38 -0.10 7.43 -8.52
N VAL A 39 0.52 8.47 -9.09
CA VAL A 39 0.52 9.82 -8.54
C VAL A 39 -0.88 10.42 -8.51
N SER A 40 -1.69 10.21 -9.56
CA SER A 40 -3.10 10.64 -9.55
C SER A 40 -3.85 10.06 -8.35
N GLY A 41 -3.64 8.77 -8.05
CA GLY A 41 -4.25 8.14 -6.88
C GLY A 41 -3.74 8.69 -5.54
N LEU A 42 -2.47 9.13 -5.45
CA LEU A 42 -1.94 9.81 -4.25
C LEU A 42 -2.62 11.17 -4.03
N LEU A 43 -2.95 11.87 -5.11
CA LEU A 43 -3.56 13.20 -5.08
C LEU A 43 -5.09 13.19 -5.04
N ASP A 44 -5.72 12.01 -5.01
CA ASP A 44 -7.17 11.86 -5.10
C ASP A 44 -7.75 12.43 -6.42
N ILE A 45 -6.99 12.33 -7.49
CA ILE A 45 -7.41 12.74 -8.83
C ILE A 45 -8.03 11.51 -9.52
N ASP A 46 -9.31 11.64 -9.93
CA ASP A 46 -9.99 10.60 -10.70
C ASP A 46 -9.29 10.37 -12.05
N LEU A 47 -9.18 9.12 -12.50
CA LEU A 47 -8.50 8.78 -13.75
C LEU A 47 -9.16 9.37 -15.00
N THR A 48 -10.38 9.85 -14.90
CA THR A 48 -11.09 10.57 -15.98
C THR A 48 -10.89 12.09 -15.91
N ASP A 49 -10.23 12.60 -14.88
CA ASP A 49 -9.96 14.02 -14.69
C ASP A 49 -8.92 14.50 -15.73
N PRO A 50 -9.16 15.64 -16.42
CA PRO A 50 -8.21 16.19 -17.37
C PRO A 50 -6.84 16.58 -16.78
N ARG A 51 -6.72 16.66 -15.46
CA ARG A 51 -5.45 16.91 -14.74
C ARG A 51 -4.51 15.69 -14.64
N VAL A 52 -5.00 14.49 -14.95
CA VAL A 52 -4.19 13.26 -14.84
C VAL A 52 -2.83 13.37 -15.54
N PRO A 53 -2.70 13.90 -16.77
CA PRO A 53 -1.39 14.04 -17.43
C PRO A 53 -0.39 14.91 -16.65
N ASP A 54 -0.88 15.83 -15.84
CA ASP A 54 -0.07 16.77 -15.05
C ASP A 54 0.13 16.35 -13.60
N ALA A 55 -0.30 15.13 -13.22
CA ALA A 55 -0.32 14.66 -11.83
C ALA A 55 1.04 14.79 -11.14
N CYS A 56 2.15 14.43 -11.79
CA CYS A 56 3.49 14.55 -11.22
C CYS A 56 3.86 16.03 -10.93
N ALA A 57 3.54 16.93 -11.84
CA ALA A 57 3.78 18.37 -11.65
C ALA A 57 2.86 18.97 -10.56
N ILE A 58 1.67 18.41 -10.39
CA ILE A 58 0.75 18.79 -9.31
C ILE A 58 1.32 18.33 -7.97
N ALA A 59 1.78 17.08 -7.85
CA ALA A 59 2.42 16.55 -6.65
C ALA A 59 3.58 17.43 -6.18
N GLU A 60 4.47 17.78 -7.10
CA GLU A 60 5.61 18.68 -6.81
C GLU A 60 5.15 20.04 -6.27
N ARG A 61 4.14 20.66 -6.90
CA ARG A 61 3.58 21.97 -6.44
C ARG A 61 2.89 21.86 -5.07
N GLU A 62 2.29 20.74 -4.76
CA GLU A 62 1.63 20.47 -3.48
C GLU A 62 2.60 19.99 -2.40
N GLY A 63 3.90 19.85 -2.72
CA GLY A 63 4.95 19.45 -1.80
C GLY A 63 4.93 17.96 -1.47
N VAL A 64 4.36 17.14 -2.34
CA VAL A 64 4.42 15.68 -2.25
C VAL A 64 5.61 15.18 -3.07
N GLU A 65 6.61 14.63 -2.39
CA GLU A 65 7.79 14.07 -3.01
C GLU A 65 7.51 12.64 -3.51
N VAL A 66 7.63 12.39 -4.81
CA VAL A 66 7.44 11.06 -5.38
C VAL A 66 8.68 10.65 -6.16
N ALA A 67 9.25 9.51 -5.80
CA ALA A 67 10.41 8.94 -6.47
C ALA A 67 10.10 7.53 -6.98
N PHE A 68 10.60 7.21 -8.17
CA PHE A 68 10.58 5.87 -8.75
C PHE A 68 12.01 5.36 -8.88
N SER A 69 12.24 4.11 -8.50
CA SER A 69 13.56 3.48 -8.53
C SER A 69 13.46 2.06 -9.07
N ILE A 70 14.56 1.60 -9.66
CA ILE A 70 14.69 0.23 -10.17
C ILE A 70 15.82 -0.43 -9.41
N LEU A 71 15.53 -1.55 -8.73
CA LEU A 71 16.46 -2.30 -7.89
C LEU A 71 16.34 -3.80 -8.16
N ASP A 72 17.39 -4.54 -7.86
CA ASP A 72 17.34 -6.01 -7.77
C ASP A 72 16.96 -6.40 -6.34
N TYR A 73 15.72 -6.81 -6.12
CA TYR A 73 15.26 -7.31 -4.81
C TYR A 73 14.58 -8.68 -4.87
N GLY A 74 14.67 -9.35 -6.04
CA GLY A 74 14.20 -10.72 -6.21
C GLY A 74 12.69 -10.89 -6.12
N ALA A 75 11.92 -9.97 -6.69
CA ALA A 75 10.46 -10.08 -6.71
C ALA A 75 10.00 -11.35 -7.44
N SER A 76 9.03 -12.05 -6.86
CA SER A 76 8.47 -13.28 -7.43
C SER A 76 7.49 -13.06 -8.58
N HIS A 77 6.99 -11.82 -8.73
CA HIS A 77 6.00 -11.46 -9.75
C HIS A 77 6.54 -10.36 -10.67
N PRO A 78 6.40 -10.47 -12.01
CA PRO A 78 6.97 -9.50 -12.95
C PRO A 78 6.37 -8.09 -12.83
N ASN A 79 5.13 -7.96 -12.39
CA ASN A 79 4.43 -6.67 -12.23
C ASN A 79 4.36 -6.28 -10.76
N ASN A 80 5.50 -6.25 -10.09
CA ASN A 80 5.60 -5.95 -8.66
C ASN A 80 5.80 -4.47 -8.37
N TYR A 81 5.42 -4.06 -7.16
CA TYR A 81 5.65 -2.74 -6.57
C TYR A 81 6.12 -2.96 -5.14
N ARG A 82 7.25 -2.38 -4.77
CA ARG A 82 7.64 -2.18 -3.38
C ARG A 82 7.54 -0.69 -3.08
N ILE A 83 6.78 -0.33 -2.06
CA ILE A 83 6.39 1.06 -1.81
C ILE A 83 6.72 1.40 -0.36
N ALA A 84 7.40 2.53 -0.17
CA ALA A 84 7.54 3.18 1.13
C ALA A 84 6.94 4.58 1.04
N ALA A 85 6.04 4.92 1.96
CA ALA A 85 5.43 6.24 1.96
C ALA A 85 5.33 6.82 3.37
N THR A 86 5.57 8.13 3.48
CA THR A 86 5.58 8.86 4.74
C THR A 86 4.44 9.86 4.76
N GLY A 87 3.67 9.85 5.84
CA GLY A 87 2.60 10.81 6.12
C GLY A 87 3.09 12.10 6.74
N GLY A 88 2.19 13.07 6.89
CA GLY A 88 2.49 14.36 7.50
C GLY A 88 2.84 14.30 8.98
N ASP A 89 2.45 13.24 9.66
CA ASP A 89 2.83 12.92 11.05
C ASP A 89 4.22 12.28 11.17
N GLY A 90 4.89 12.01 10.06
CA GLY A 90 6.19 11.35 9.99
C GLY A 90 6.12 9.82 10.04
N LEU A 91 4.93 9.22 10.10
CA LEU A 91 4.76 7.77 10.02
C LEU A 91 5.12 7.29 8.61
N THR A 92 6.04 6.34 8.52
CA THR A 92 6.38 5.66 7.27
C THR A 92 5.78 4.26 7.27
N LEU A 93 5.08 3.92 6.20
CA LEU A 93 4.51 2.59 5.99
C LEU A 93 5.07 1.96 4.71
N HIS A 94 5.11 0.62 4.69
CA HIS A 94 5.68 -0.18 3.62
C HIS A 94 4.68 -1.18 3.07
N TRP A 95 4.62 -1.29 1.75
CA TRP A 95 3.77 -2.24 1.04
C TRP A 95 4.55 -2.99 -0.04
N GLU A 96 4.15 -4.23 -0.28
CA GLU A 96 4.47 -4.93 -1.51
C GLU A 96 3.15 -5.30 -2.20
N ALA A 97 3.05 -4.98 -3.47
CA ALA A 97 1.85 -5.21 -4.26
C ALA A 97 2.21 -5.71 -5.67
N VAL A 98 1.25 -6.32 -6.32
CA VAL A 98 1.38 -6.75 -7.71
C VAL A 98 0.20 -6.26 -8.53
N SER A 99 0.46 -5.90 -9.79
CA SER A 99 -0.61 -5.69 -10.77
C SER A 99 -0.98 -7.04 -11.37
N VAL A 100 -2.24 -7.41 -11.24
CA VAL A 100 -2.77 -8.68 -11.78
C VAL A 100 -3.46 -8.50 -13.13
N GLY A 101 -3.33 -7.31 -13.73
CA GLY A 101 -3.91 -6.96 -15.02
C GLY A 101 -5.26 -6.26 -14.91
N GLY A 102 -5.72 -5.64 -16.01
CA GLY A 102 -7.02 -4.94 -16.05
C GLY A 102 -7.17 -3.77 -15.08
N GLY A 103 -6.08 -3.18 -14.62
CA GLY A 103 -6.11 -2.12 -13.60
C GLY A 103 -6.29 -2.63 -12.17
N MET A 104 -6.36 -3.95 -11.98
CA MET A 104 -6.46 -4.56 -10.66
C MET A 104 -5.08 -4.68 -9.99
N VAL A 105 -5.08 -4.53 -8.68
CA VAL A 105 -3.89 -4.61 -7.83
C VAL A 105 -4.19 -5.55 -6.66
N GLU A 106 -3.21 -6.36 -6.28
CA GLU A 106 -3.24 -7.15 -5.06
C GLU A 106 -2.09 -6.71 -4.15
N MET A 107 -2.39 -6.30 -2.92
CA MET A 107 -1.40 -6.07 -1.89
C MET A 107 -1.05 -7.40 -1.23
N GLN A 108 0.22 -7.78 -1.27
CA GLN A 108 0.71 -9.07 -0.79
C GLN A 108 1.45 -8.96 0.54
N ARG A 109 2.01 -7.78 0.85
CA ARG A 109 2.63 -7.50 2.14
C ARG A 109 2.29 -6.10 2.63
N PHE A 110 2.15 -5.99 3.94
CA PHE A 110 2.05 -4.73 4.67
C PHE A 110 2.97 -4.78 5.87
N GLU A 111 3.91 -3.83 5.97
CA GLU A 111 4.92 -3.77 7.03
C GLU A 111 5.71 -5.07 7.23
N GLY A 112 5.94 -5.82 6.13
CA GLY A 112 6.60 -7.12 6.13
C GLY A 112 5.67 -8.32 6.40
N PHE A 113 4.47 -8.10 6.92
CA PHE A 113 3.48 -9.16 7.15
C PHE A 113 2.79 -9.58 5.86
N PRO A 114 2.55 -10.89 5.65
CA PRO A 114 1.78 -11.36 4.52
C PRO A 114 0.31 -10.93 4.65
N VAL A 115 -0.22 -10.35 3.59
CA VAL A 115 -1.64 -10.00 3.46
C VAL A 115 -2.13 -10.41 2.06
N SER A 116 -3.44 -10.41 1.85
CA SER A 116 -4.04 -10.58 0.52
C SER A 116 -5.22 -9.63 0.42
N ILE A 117 -4.96 -8.45 -0.15
CA ILE A 117 -5.93 -7.36 -0.26
C ILE A 117 -6.10 -7.05 -1.73
N ASP A 118 -7.24 -7.41 -2.29
CA ASP A 118 -7.57 -7.31 -3.72
C ASP A 118 -8.77 -6.39 -4.01
N GLY A 119 -9.35 -5.79 -2.96
CA GLY A 119 -10.52 -4.93 -3.06
C GLY A 119 -11.86 -5.66 -2.96
N GLY A 120 -11.87 -6.99 -2.73
CA GLY A 120 -13.09 -7.78 -2.53
C GLY A 120 -13.77 -7.54 -1.17
N TYR A 121 -13.06 -6.92 -0.23
CA TYR A 121 -13.52 -6.65 1.13
C TYR A 121 -13.16 -5.24 1.57
N HIS A 122 -13.90 -4.72 2.55
CA HIS A 122 -13.39 -3.65 3.39
C HIS A 122 -12.39 -4.26 4.38
N GLU A 123 -11.15 -3.74 4.39
CA GLU A 123 -10.09 -4.29 5.21
C GLU A 123 -9.60 -3.27 6.24
N TYR A 124 -9.36 -3.77 7.45
CA TYR A 124 -8.78 -3.00 8.54
C TYR A 124 -7.50 -3.67 8.99
N LEU A 125 -6.41 -2.91 8.99
CA LEU A 125 -5.09 -3.36 9.41
C LEU A 125 -4.73 -2.67 10.72
N LEU A 126 -4.54 -3.45 11.77
CA LEU A 126 -4.08 -2.97 13.08
C LEU A 126 -2.66 -3.46 13.31
N LEU A 127 -1.72 -2.53 13.34
CA LEU A 127 -0.33 -2.81 13.67
C LEU A 127 -0.11 -2.45 15.15
N ILE A 128 0.32 -3.41 15.95
CA ILE A 128 0.42 -3.30 17.41
C ILE A 128 1.82 -3.72 17.83
N ASP A 129 2.40 -3.02 18.81
CA ASP A 129 3.63 -3.46 19.48
C ASP A 129 3.36 -4.78 20.24
N ALA A 130 4.16 -5.81 19.98
CA ALA A 130 4.01 -7.13 20.61
C ALA A 130 4.21 -7.10 22.12
N HIS A 131 4.88 -6.08 22.66
CA HIS A 131 5.01 -5.89 24.11
C HIS A 131 3.72 -5.38 24.77
N ALA A 132 2.80 -4.83 24.00
CA ALA A 132 1.54 -4.30 24.54
C ALA A 132 0.56 -5.41 24.94
N ALA A 133 0.52 -6.52 24.20
CA ALA A 133 -0.33 -7.69 24.50
C ALA A 133 0.15 -8.93 23.71
N PRO A 134 -0.05 -10.15 24.25
CA PRO A 134 0.11 -11.38 23.48
C PRO A 134 -0.84 -11.43 22.28
N LEU A 135 -0.40 -12.04 21.17
CA LEU A 135 -1.15 -12.12 19.93
C LEU A 135 -2.59 -12.62 20.11
N GLU A 136 -2.75 -13.72 20.85
CA GLU A 136 -4.08 -14.31 21.10
C GLU A 136 -4.99 -13.36 21.88
N GLN A 137 -4.47 -12.64 22.85
CA GLN A 137 -5.23 -11.67 23.64
C GLN A 137 -5.62 -10.47 22.79
N ALA A 138 -4.70 -9.94 21.98
CA ALA A 138 -4.96 -8.84 21.06
C ALA A 138 -6.05 -9.22 20.05
N ALA A 139 -5.92 -10.37 19.39
CA ALA A 139 -6.90 -10.90 18.45
C ALA A 139 -8.28 -11.12 19.09
N ALA A 140 -8.34 -11.69 20.31
CA ALA A 140 -9.58 -11.88 21.04
C ALA A 140 -10.27 -10.56 21.41
N SER A 141 -9.48 -9.57 21.83
CA SER A 141 -9.99 -8.23 22.16
C SER A 141 -10.61 -7.54 20.95
N VAL A 142 -9.93 -7.61 19.79
CA VAL A 142 -10.43 -7.05 18.53
C VAL A 142 -11.71 -7.78 18.10
N LYS A 143 -11.72 -9.12 18.13
CA LYS A 143 -12.89 -9.92 17.79
C LYS A 143 -14.11 -9.63 18.68
N ALA A 144 -13.90 -9.26 19.93
CA ALA A 144 -14.97 -8.92 20.87
C ALA A 144 -15.69 -7.60 20.54
N VAL A 145 -14.99 -6.66 19.87
CA VAL A 145 -15.52 -5.29 19.60
C VAL A 145 -15.78 -5.03 18.11
N ALA A 146 -15.19 -5.80 17.22
CA ALA A 146 -15.32 -5.62 15.76
C ALA A 146 -16.02 -6.81 15.12
N SER A 147 -17.10 -6.54 14.38
CA SER A 147 -17.73 -7.53 13.51
C SER A 147 -16.91 -7.67 12.24
N SER A 148 -16.49 -8.88 11.91
CA SER A 148 -15.74 -9.21 10.69
C SER A 148 -16.13 -10.58 10.17
N ASP A 149 -16.04 -10.77 8.84
CA ASP A 149 -16.25 -12.06 8.19
C ASP A 149 -15.00 -12.94 8.34
N GLU A 150 -13.82 -12.31 8.34
CA GLU A 150 -12.53 -12.96 8.52
C GLU A 150 -11.65 -12.12 9.45
N LEU A 151 -10.87 -12.78 10.29
CA LEU A 151 -9.82 -12.17 11.09
C LEU A 151 -8.57 -13.02 10.96
N ARG A 152 -7.47 -12.41 10.55
CA ARG A 152 -6.13 -12.99 10.57
C ARG A 152 -5.25 -12.23 11.54
N ALA A 153 -4.37 -12.92 12.21
CA ALA A 153 -3.43 -12.31 13.15
C ALA A 153 -2.06 -12.97 12.98
N GLU A 154 -1.03 -12.15 12.81
CA GLU A 154 0.35 -12.55 12.56
C GLU A 154 1.28 -11.82 13.52
N SER A 155 2.44 -12.42 13.82
CA SER A 155 3.49 -11.82 14.66
C SER A 155 4.86 -12.02 14.04
N ASP A 156 5.68 -10.97 14.06
CA ASP A 156 7.12 -11.04 13.74
C ASP A 156 8.01 -11.08 15.02
N GLY A 157 7.38 -11.17 16.20
CA GLY A 157 8.04 -11.17 17.50
C GLY A 157 8.18 -9.78 18.13
N ALA A 158 8.23 -8.72 17.32
CA ALA A 158 8.28 -7.33 17.78
C ALA A 158 6.94 -6.62 17.60
N ARG A 159 6.21 -6.98 16.56
CA ARG A 159 4.92 -6.38 16.19
C ARG A 159 3.88 -7.46 15.92
N LEU A 160 2.63 -7.07 16.05
CA LEU A 160 1.46 -7.89 15.71
C LEU A 160 0.70 -7.17 14.60
N LEU A 161 0.32 -7.89 13.54
CA LEU A 161 -0.65 -7.42 12.57
C LEU A 161 -1.95 -8.18 12.75
N ILE A 162 -3.06 -7.46 12.94
CA ILE A 162 -4.41 -8.01 12.89
C ILE A 162 -5.09 -7.45 11.66
N ASN A 163 -5.47 -8.32 10.74
CA ASN A 163 -6.22 -7.99 9.55
C ASN A 163 -7.66 -8.47 9.70
N LEU A 164 -8.60 -7.56 9.60
CA LEU A 164 -10.03 -7.80 9.62
C LEU A 164 -10.58 -7.59 8.23
N LYS A 165 -11.39 -8.52 7.75
CA LYS A 165 -12.11 -8.41 6.48
C LYS A 165 -13.61 -8.37 6.72
N ARG A 166 -14.30 -7.47 6.04
CA ARG A 166 -15.75 -7.37 6.06
C ARG A 166 -16.26 -7.22 4.64
N ALA A 167 -17.22 -8.04 4.24
CA ALA A 167 -17.89 -7.90 2.97
C ALA A 167 -18.58 -6.53 2.85
N SER A 168 -18.53 -5.96 1.66
CA SER A 168 -19.13 -4.68 1.30
C SER A 168 -20.64 -4.79 1.15
#